data_b6db2d907ff6c81e134cee318bd3afda
#
_entry.id   b6db2d907ff6c81e134cee318bd3afda
#
_cell.length_a   1.000
_cell.length_b   1.000
_cell.length_c   1.000
_cell.angle_alpha   90.00
_cell.angle_beta   90.00
_cell.angle_gamma   90.00
#
_symmetry.space_group_name_H-M   'P 1'
#
loop_
_entity.id
_entity.type
_entity.pdbx_description
1 polymer ?
#
loop_
_entity_poly.entity_id
_entity_poly.type
_entity_poly.pdbx_seq_one_letter_code
_entity_poly.pdbx_strand_id
1 'polypeptide(L)'
;MSKKTKYEVNIQNRSPFRYYLGVVARLRKHLYYSYSRYIARKNGAIIGSNVVMPLALAKKANSNLIIGNNTSIQSDLIDLRAKINIGNNVIIGSGVEIITCSHEIDSPDWEFKPYGITIEDYVWIATRVFILPSCRNIGYGAICAAGSLVAKNVEKMHIVSGNPAVFLKTRKQVHTDLVVSSLLGGDLVKYMQARRSEIQVD
;
A
#
# COMPACT_ATOMS: atom_id res chain seq x y z
N MET A 1 1.54 -6.27 -30.56
CA MET A 1 0.65 -5.28 -29.90
C MET A 1 0.37 -5.76 -28.48
N SER A 2 0.68 -4.96 -27.45
CA SER A 2 0.35 -5.32 -26.06
C SER A 2 -1.18 -5.31 -25.87
N LYS A 3 -1.71 -6.35 -25.26
CA LYS A 3 -3.16 -6.45 -24.98
C LYS A 3 -3.55 -5.37 -23.99
N LYS A 4 -4.56 -4.53 -24.35
CA LYS A 4 -5.07 -3.48 -23.45
C LYS A 4 -5.54 -4.06 -22.13
N THR A 5 -5.19 -3.39 -21.05
CA THR A 5 -5.64 -3.80 -19.70
C THR A 5 -7.13 -3.49 -19.51
N LYS A 6 -7.77 -4.21 -18.60
CA LYS A 6 -9.18 -3.94 -18.24
C LYS A 6 -9.39 -2.50 -17.74
N TYR A 7 -8.38 -1.93 -17.11
CA TYR A 7 -8.37 -0.53 -16.67
C TYR A 7 -8.45 0.45 -17.85
N GLU A 8 -7.61 0.26 -18.88
CA GLU A 8 -7.58 1.09 -20.08
C GLU A 8 -8.90 1.02 -20.85
N VAL A 9 -9.40 -0.20 -21.09
CA VAL A 9 -10.69 -0.42 -21.77
C VAL A 9 -11.84 0.29 -21.04
N ASN A 10 -11.89 0.21 -19.73
CA ASN A 10 -12.93 0.88 -18.93
C ASN A 10 -12.88 2.40 -19.02
N ILE A 11 -11.70 3.00 -19.22
CA ILE A 11 -11.56 4.46 -19.35
C ILE A 11 -11.90 4.90 -20.77
N GLN A 12 -11.46 4.15 -21.77
CA GLN A 12 -11.73 4.44 -23.19
C GLN A 12 -13.22 4.41 -23.49
N ASN A 13 -13.98 3.51 -22.88
CA ASN A 13 -15.42 3.39 -23.06
C ASN A 13 -16.25 4.46 -22.32
N ARG A 14 -15.61 5.40 -21.60
CA ARG A 14 -16.35 6.50 -20.93
C ARG A 14 -16.77 7.57 -21.92
N SER A 15 -17.99 8.09 -21.77
CA SER A 15 -18.41 9.29 -22.48
C SER A 15 -17.49 10.49 -22.13
N PRO A 16 -17.30 11.47 -23.04
CA PRO A 16 -16.48 12.65 -22.78
C PRO A 16 -16.81 13.34 -21.47
N PHE A 17 -18.08 13.53 -21.18
CA PHE A 17 -18.55 14.14 -19.94
C PHE A 17 -18.08 13.38 -18.69
N ARG A 18 -18.31 12.05 -18.64
CA ARG A 18 -17.86 11.19 -17.53
C ARG A 18 -16.34 11.13 -17.42
N TYR A 19 -15.64 11.22 -18.54
CA TYR A 19 -14.19 11.27 -18.54
C TYR A 19 -13.68 12.54 -17.87
N TYR A 20 -14.17 13.73 -18.27
CA TYR A 20 -13.72 15.00 -17.69
C TYR A 20 -14.10 15.14 -16.21
N LEU A 21 -15.28 14.69 -15.79
CA LEU A 21 -15.61 14.59 -14.36
C LEU A 21 -14.61 13.72 -13.61
N GLY A 22 -14.19 12.61 -14.22
CA GLY A 22 -13.16 11.73 -13.69
C GLY A 22 -11.79 12.41 -13.57
N VAL A 23 -11.41 13.26 -14.51
CA VAL A 23 -10.18 14.07 -14.47
C VAL A 23 -10.22 15.05 -13.30
N VAL A 24 -11.29 15.81 -13.15
CA VAL A 24 -11.46 16.82 -12.08
C VAL A 24 -11.38 16.15 -10.70
N ALA A 25 -12.10 15.03 -10.52
CA ALA A 25 -12.06 14.28 -9.26
C ALA A 25 -10.66 13.79 -8.91
N ARG A 26 -9.90 13.31 -9.91
CA ARG A 26 -8.52 12.82 -9.75
C ARG A 26 -7.51 13.93 -9.54
N LEU A 27 -7.72 15.09 -10.14
CA LEU A 27 -6.85 16.26 -9.97
C LEU A 27 -6.77 16.68 -8.50
N ARG A 28 -7.93 16.80 -7.83
CA ARG A 28 -7.98 17.13 -6.40
C ARG A 28 -7.23 16.11 -5.56
N LYS A 29 -7.42 14.82 -5.84
CA LYS A 29 -6.72 13.74 -5.14
C LYS A 29 -5.24 13.70 -5.47
N HIS A 30 -4.86 13.97 -6.71
CA HIS A 30 -3.47 14.05 -7.13
C HIS A 30 -2.71 15.15 -6.36
N LEU A 31 -3.29 16.33 -6.22
CA LEU A 31 -2.72 17.41 -5.42
C LEU A 31 -2.59 17.02 -3.94
N TYR A 32 -3.63 16.44 -3.36
CA TYR A 32 -3.61 15.94 -1.98
C TYR A 32 -2.49 14.91 -1.74
N TYR A 33 -2.39 13.88 -2.57
CA TYR A 33 -1.36 12.85 -2.40
C TYR A 33 0.04 13.34 -2.74
N SER A 34 0.17 14.29 -3.68
CA SER A 34 1.46 14.94 -3.97
C SER A 34 1.95 15.73 -2.75
N TYR A 35 1.05 16.46 -2.11
CA TYR A 35 1.36 17.16 -0.87
C TYR A 35 1.70 16.19 0.27
N SER A 36 0.95 15.09 0.43
CA SER A 36 1.26 14.06 1.44
C SER A 36 2.65 13.47 1.23
N ARG A 37 3.03 13.12 -0.01
CA ARG A 37 4.38 12.63 -0.33
C ARG A 37 5.46 13.67 -0.03
N TYR A 38 5.21 14.94 -0.35
CA TYR A 38 6.14 16.03 -0.04
C TYR A 38 6.39 16.15 1.46
N ILE A 39 5.34 16.17 2.28
CA ILE A 39 5.44 16.24 3.75
C ILE A 39 6.20 15.03 4.30
N ALA A 40 5.87 13.80 3.86
CA ALA A 40 6.56 12.60 4.33
C ALA A 40 8.07 12.64 4.03
N ARG A 41 8.45 13.06 2.81
CA ARG A 41 9.87 13.21 2.43
C ARG A 41 10.57 14.30 3.23
N LYS A 42 9.90 15.45 3.47
CA LYS A 42 10.43 16.53 4.30
C LYS A 42 10.71 16.04 5.73
N ASN A 43 9.91 15.11 6.25
CA ASN A 43 10.08 14.50 7.56
C ASN A 43 11.11 13.34 7.56
N GLY A 44 11.82 13.09 6.46
CA GLY A 44 12.91 12.11 6.36
C GLY A 44 12.51 10.75 5.79
N ALA A 45 11.25 10.51 5.45
CA ALA A 45 10.82 9.24 4.83
C ALA A 45 11.30 9.12 3.38
N ILE A 46 11.59 7.88 2.95
CA ILE A 46 11.89 7.54 1.55
C ILE A 46 10.60 7.07 0.88
N ILE A 47 10.07 7.89 -0.04
CA ILE A 47 8.79 7.63 -0.68
C ILE A 47 8.97 7.53 -2.20
N GLY A 48 8.54 6.41 -2.77
CA GLY A 48 8.58 6.15 -4.20
C GLY A 48 7.60 7.00 -5.02
N SER A 49 7.52 6.72 -6.32
CA SER A 49 6.58 7.35 -7.24
C SER A 49 5.17 6.77 -7.09
N ASN A 50 4.13 7.57 -7.41
CA ASN A 50 2.72 7.16 -7.41
C ASN A 50 2.21 6.54 -6.09
N VAL A 51 2.85 6.85 -4.96
CA VAL A 51 2.36 6.44 -3.64
C VAL A 51 1.14 7.28 -3.28
N VAL A 52 0.08 6.62 -2.86
CA VAL A 52 -1.12 7.25 -2.28
C VAL A 52 -1.18 6.92 -0.79
N MET A 53 -1.17 7.93 0.06
CA MET A 53 -1.13 7.79 1.51
C MET A 53 -1.86 8.94 2.22
N PRO A 54 -2.44 8.69 3.41
CA PRO A 54 -3.11 9.75 4.18
C PRO A 54 -2.11 10.79 4.68
N LEU A 55 -2.54 12.05 4.73
CA LEU A 55 -1.74 13.14 5.26
C LEU A 55 -1.39 12.94 6.76
N ALA A 56 -2.24 12.26 7.51
CA ALA A 56 -1.99 11.92 8.91
C ALA A 56 -0.72 11.06 9.06
N LEU A 57 -0.56 10.03 8.21
CA LEU A 57 0.67 9.23 8.17
C LEU A 57 1.87 10.06 7.72
N ALA A 58 1.69 10.90 6.71
CA ALA A 58 2.76 11.76 6.19
C ALA A 58 3.31 12.73 7.24
N LYS A 59 2.44 13.31 8.08
CA LYS A 59 2.83 14.23 9.15
C LYS A 59 3.67 13.59 10.24
N LYS A 60 3.44 12.32 10.56
CA LYS A 60 4.21 11.56 11.56
C LYS A 60 5.37 10.75 10.96
N ALA A 61 5.53 10.79 9.64
CA ALA A 61 6.62 10.11 8.96
C ALA A 61 7.99 10.55 9.47
N ASN A 62 8.96 9.64 9.42
CA ASN A 62 10.36 9.86 9.79
C ASN A 62 11.27 8.95 8.94
N SER A 63 12.56 8.92 9.21
CA SER A 63 13.56 8.11 8.48
C SER A 63 13.34 6.60 8.58
N ASN A 64 12.50 6.12 9.48
CA ASN A 64 12.16 4.71 9.58
C ASN A 64 11.15 4.26 8.51
N LEU A 65 10.49 5.18 7.80
CA LEU A 65 9.49 4.85 6.80
C LEU A 65 10.08 4.84 5.39
N ILE A 66 10.05 3.66 4.75
CA ILE A 66 10.45 3.48 3.35
C ILE A 66 9.27 2.86 2.60
N ILE A 67 8.83 3.50 1.51
CA ILE A 67 7.72 3.03 0.68
C ILE A 67 8.16 3.02 -0.79
N GLY A 68 8.02 1.87 -1.43
CA GLY A 68 8.28 1.66 -2.86
C GLY A 68 7.23 2.32 -3.77
N ASN A 69 7.36 2.07 -5.07
CA ASN A 69 6.52 2.70 -6.10
C ASN A 69 5.11 2.10 -6.17
N ASN A 70 4.15 2.90 -6.65
CA ASN A 70 2.77 2.46 -6.94
C ASN A 70 2.04 1.82 -5.74
N THR A 71 2.39 2.19 -4.51
CA THR A 71 1.83 1.62 -3.28
C THR A 71 0.68 2.47 -2.75
N SER A 72 -0.36 1.80 -2.26
CA SER A 72 -1.57 2.41 -1.70
C SER A 72 -1.70 2.11 -0.21
N ILE A 73 -1.70 3.13 0.62
CA ILE A 73 -1.87 3.02 2.08
C ILE A 73 -3.12 3.80 2.48
N GLN A 74 -4.07 3.12 3.14
CA GLN A 74 -5.34 3.72 3.58
C GLN A 74 -5.40 3.90 5.11
N SER A 75 -4.35 3.50 5.83
CA SER A 75 -4.27 3.61 7.28
C SER A 75 -3.14 4.55 7.70
N ASP A 76 -3.33 5.21 8.83
CA ASP A 76 -2.28 5.96 9.53
C ASP A 76 -1.86 5.29 10.85
N LEU A 77 -2.44 4.14 11.18
CA LEU A 77 -2.11 3.36 12.38
C LEU A 77 -0.84 2.52 12.19
N ILE A 78 0.22 3.17 11.73
CA ILE A 78 1.52 2.56 11.46
C ILE A 78 2.52 3.12 12.48
N ASP A 79 3.06 2.25 13.33
CA ASP A 79 4.08 2.59 14.31
C ASP A 79 5.44 2.78 13.64
N LEU A 80 5.99 3.99 13.70
CA LEU A 80 7.25 4.38 13.06
C LEU A 80 8.42 4.49 14.05
N ARG A 81 8.30 3.90 15.23
CA ARG A 81 9.38 3.84 16.22
C ARG A 81 10.52 2.91 15.77
N ALA A 82 10.24 1.90 14.94
CA ALA A 82 11.25 1.08 14.27
C ALA A 82 11.06 1.08 12.75
N LYS A 83 12.03 0.51 12.03
CA LYS A 83 12.09 0.57 10.56
C LYS A 83 10.98 -0.23 9.89
N ILE A 84 10.30 0.41 8.95
CA ILE A 84 9.29 -0.21 8.09
C ILE A 84 9.70 -0.04 6.63
N ASN A 85 9.91 -1.18 5.96
CA ASN A 85 10.16 -1.23 4.53
C ASN A 85 8.92 -1.76 3.82
N ILE A 86 8.28 -0.95 2.99
CA ILE A 86 7.12 -1.33 2.19
C ILE A 86 7.55 -1.32 0.72
N GLY A 87 7.36 -2.44 0.05
CA GLY A 87 7.74 -2.65 -1.35
C GLY A 87 6.87 -1.91 -2.36
N ASN A 88 6.98 -2.34 -3.61
CA ASN A 88 6.24 -1.80 -4.75
C ASN A 88 4.88 -2.47 -4.92
N ASN A 89 3.89 -1.74 -5.43
CA ASN A 89 2.56 -2.27 -5.74
C ASN A 89 1.85 -2.91 -4.51
N VAL A 90 2.17 -2.45 -3.31
CA VAL A 90 1.56 -2.92 -2.06
C VAL A 90 0.23 -2.22 -1.82
N ILE A 91 -0.73 -2.95 -1.27
CA ILE A 91 -2.02 -2.41 -0.85
C ILE A 91 -2.16 -2.62 0.66
N ILE A 92 -2.27 -1.53 1.41
CA ILE A 92 -2.58 -1.54 2.84
C ILE A 92 -3.97 -0.92 3.03
N GLY A 93 -4.91 -1.73 3.48
CA GLY A 93 -6.31 -1.37 3.68
C GLY A 93 -6.55 -0.40 4.83
N SER A 94 -7.78 0.07 4.93
CA SER A 94 -8.21 0.97 5.99
C SER A 94 -8.19 0.28 7.36
N GLY A 95 -7.75 1.01 8.40
CA GLY A 95 -7.70 0.50 9.77
C GLY A 95 -6.71 -0.66 9.98
N VAL A 96 -5.77 -0.86 9.06
CA VAL A 96 -4.62 -1.74 9.29
C VAL A 96 -3.74 -1.11 10.36
N GLU A 97 -3.40 -1.88 11.38
CA GLU A 97 -2.49 -1.47 12.43
C GLU A 97 -1.21 -2.29 12.37
N ILE A 98 -0.06 -1.59 12.41
CA ILE A 98 1.26 -2.22 12.40
C ILE A 98 2.02 -1.74 13.63
N ILE A 99 2.35 -2.67 14.53
CA ILE A 99 3.18 -2.41 15.70
C ILE A 99 4.59 -2.92 15.41
N THR A 100 5.57 -2.05 15.59
CA THR A 100 6.98 -2.35 15.27
C THR A 100 7.85 -2.52 16.50
N CYS A 101 7.32 -2.30 17.68
CA CYS A 101 8.07 -2.31 18.94
C CYS A 101 7.35 -3.10 20.01
N SER A 102 8.12 -3.61 20.98
CA SER A 102 7.63 -4.26 22.19
C SER A 102 8.57 -3.93 23.35
N HIS A 103 8.37 -4.60 24.45
CA HIS A 103 9.25 -4.54 25.61
C HIS A 103 9.83 -5.91 25.91
N GLU A 104 11.00 -5.96 26.58
CA GLU A 104 11.54 -7.19 27.15
C GLU A 104 10.75 -7.51 28.41
N ILE A 105 9.96 -8.58 28.34
CA ILE A 105 9.04 -8.96 29.44
C ILE A 105 9.75 -9.44 30.70
N ASP A 106 10.97 -9.97 30.55
CA ASP A 106 11.78 -10.48 31.66
C ASP A 106 12.77 -9.43 32.18
N SER A 107 12.82 -8.24 31.60
CA SER A 107 13.68 -7.16 32.07
C SER A 107 13.01 -6.39 33.21
N PRO A 108 13.71 -6.15 34.34
CA PRO A 108 13.19 -5.35 35.44
C PRO A 108 12.93 -3.89 35.05
N ASP A 109 13.63 -3.40 34.02
CA ASP A 109 13.53 -2.02 33.53
C ASP A 109 12.55 -1.88 32.34
N TRP A 110 11.84 -2.96 31.97
CA TRP A 110 10.86 -2.96 30.89
C TRP A 110 11.45 -2.42 29.57
N GLU A 111 12.66 -2.91 29.23
CA GLU A 111 13.47 -2.40 28.13
C GLU A 111 12.71 -2.39 26.80
N PHE A 112 12.84 -1.27 26.08
CA PHE A 112 12.23 -1.10 24.76
C PHE A 112 12.95 -1.92 23.69
N LYS A 113 12.20 -2.73 22.96
CA LYS A 113 12.71 -3.57 21.85
C LYS A 113 12.11 -3.14 20.50
N PRO A 114 12.89 -2.49 19.63
CA PRO A 114 12.49 -2.23 18.24
C PRO A 114 12.71 -3.48 17.39
N TYR A 115 11.70 -3.83 16.59
CA TYR A 115 11.77 -5.00 15.72
C TYR A 115 11.82 -4.66 14.23
N GLY A 116 11.01 -3.70 13.80
CA GLY A 116 10.81 -3.36 12.41
C GLY A 116 10.10 -4.45 11.59
N ILE A 117 9.74 -4.13 10.36
CA ILE A 117 9.08 -5.06 9.45
C ILE A 117 9.44 -4.77 8.00
N THR A 118 9.54 -5.82 7.17
CA THR A 118 9.58 -5.74 5.71
C THR A 118 8.29 -6.30 5.12
N ILE A 119 7.65 -5.52 4.25
CA ILE A 119 6.48 -5.91 3.47
C ILE A 119 6.92 -5.89 2.02
N GLU A 120 7.03 -7.06 1.40
CA GLU A 120 7.57 -7.21 0.06
C GLU A 120 6.58 -6.75 -1.03
N ASP A 121 7.02 -6.78 -2.29
CA ASP A 121 6.23 -6.31 -3.43
C ASP A 121 4.92 -7.11 -3.60
N TYR A 122 3.89 -6.46 -4.12
CA TYR A 122 2.57 -7.04 -4.44
C TYR A 122 1.80 -7.63 -3.25
N VAL A 123 2.22 -7.33 -2.03
CA VAL A 123 1.49 -7.72 -0.82
C VAL A 123 0.16 -6.98 -0.73
N TRP A 124 -0.86 -7.67 -0.30
CA TRP A 124 -2.15 -7.09 0.04
C TRP A 124 -2.51 -7.36 1.50
N ILE A 125 -2.50 -6.31 2.30
CA ILE A 125 -2.97 -6.32 3.69
C ILE A 125 -4.38 -5.74 3.67
N ALA A 126 -5.38 -6.57 3.90
CA ALA A 126 -6.78 -6.16 3.82
C ALA A 126 -7.20 -5.30 5.03
N THR A 127 -8.43 -4.83 5.02
CA THR A 127 -8.98 -3.92 6.04
C THR A 127 -8.90 -4.51 7.45
N ARG A 128 -8.53 -3.67 8.45
CA ARG A 128 -8.49 -4.00 9.87
C ARG A 128 -7.61 -5.21 10.21
N VAL A 129 -6.56 -5.47 9.47
CA VAL A 129 -5.51 -6.42 9.85
C VAL A 129 -4.65 -5.78 10.94
N PHE A 130 -4.30 -6.60 11.95
CA PHE A 130 -3.42 -6.21 13.03
C PHE A 130 -2.12 -7.01 12.94
N ILE A 131 -0.98 -6.32 12.81
CA ILE A 131 0.34 -6.92 12.66
C ILE A 131 1.15 -6.68 13.93
N LEU A 132 1.55 -7.77 14.58
CA LEU A 132 2.33 -7.74 15.81
C LEU A 132 3.84 -7.63 15.52
N PRO A 133 4.66 -7.16 16.48
CA PRO A 133 6.11 -7.01 16.34
C PRO A 133 6.84 -8.34 16.05
N SER A 134 6.25 -9.47 16.37
CA SER A 134 6.76 -10.80 16.06
C SER A 134 6.70 -11.17 14.57
N CYS A 135 5.88 -10.48 13.77
CA CYS A 135 5.89 -10.57 12.32
C CYS A 135 6.94 -9.59 11.75
N ARG A 136 8.04 -10.13 11.25
CA ARG A 136 9.19 -9.36 10.72
C ARG A 136 9.21 -9.29 9.21
N ASN A 137 8.49 -10.18 8.55
CA ASN A 137 8.43 -10.25 7.10
C ASN A 137 7.06 -10.70 6.60
N ILE A 138 6.54 -9.99 5.58
CA ILE A 138 5.40 -10.42 4.79
C ILE A 138 5.91 -10.56 3.34
N GLY A 139 6.02 -11.80 2.89
CA GLY A 139 6.69 -12.17 1.65
C GLY A 139 5.93 -11.74 0.39
N TYR A 140 6.63 -11.68 -0.72
CA TYR A 140 6.17 -11.29 -2.05
C TYR A 140 4.77 -11.86 -2.38
N GLY A 141 3.87 -10.99 -2.79
CA GLY A 141 2.53 -11.37 -3.24
C GLY A 141 1.62 -11.97 -2.16
N ALA A 142 2.02 -12.00 -0.90
CA ALA A 142 1.20 -12.52 0.19
C ALA A 142 -0.06 -11.67 0.41
N ILE A 143 -1.08 -12.29 1.01
CA ILE A 143 -2.34 -11.63 1.38
C ILE A 143 -2.64 -11.90 2.85
N CYS A 144 -2.84 -10.84 3.62
CA CYS A 144 -3.43 -10.92 4.95
C CYS A 144 -4.93 -10.58 4.85
N ALA A 145 -5.79 -11.56 5.13
CA ALA A 145 -7.25 -11.38 5.02
C ALA A 145 -7.78 -10.40 6.05
N ALA A 146 -8.92 -9.76 5.74
CA ALA A 146 -9.51 -8.72 6.59
C ALA A 146 -9.75 -9.21 8.04
N GLY A 147 -9.45 -8.34 9.01
CA GLY A 147 -9.63 -8.63 10.44
C GLY A 147 -8.65 -9.65 11.04
N SER A 148 -7.62 -10.06 10.30
CA SER A 148 -6.64 -11.04 10.80
C SER A 148 -5.67 -10.41 11.79
N LEU A 149 -5.21 -11.21 12.78
CA LEU A 149 -4.10 -10.89 13.67
C LEU A 149 -2.86 -11.65 13.23
N VAL A 150 -1.88 -10.95 12.66
CA VAL A 150 -0.66 -11.54 12.09
C VAL A 150 0.48 -11.48 13.12
N ALA A 151 0.75 -12.61 13.74
CA ALA A 151 1.77 -12.77 14.80
C ALA A 151 3.05 -13.48 14.32
N LYS A 152 3.11 -13.94 13.08
CA LYS A 152 4.26 -14.66 12.50
C LYS A 152 4.53 -14.14 11.09
N ASN A 153 5.76 -14.38 10.61
CA ASN A 153 6.11 -14.10 9.22
C ASN A 153 5.16 -14.80 8.25
N VAL A 154 4.85 -14.15 7.16
CA VAL A 154 3.99 -14.68 6.10
C VAL A 154 4.85 -14.98 4.89
N GLU A 155 4.83 -16.24 4.46
CA GLU A 155 5.61 -16.69 3.30
C GLU A 155 5.11 -16.07 1.98
N LYS A 156 5.99 -16.03 0.99
CA LYS A 156 5.64 -15.53 -0.35
C LYS A 156 4.42 -16.25 -0.92
N MET A 157 3.52 -15.49 -1.52
CA MET A 157 2.29 -15.99 -2.15
C MET A 157 1.31 -16.68 -1.17
N HIS A 158 1.54 -16.66 0.14
CA HIS A 158 0.59 -17.19 1.10
C HIS A 158 -0.59 -16.24 1.32
N ILE A 159 -1.76 -16.82 1.48
CA ILE A 159 -2.96 -16.15 1.98
C ILE A 159 -3.17 -16.64 3.40
N VAL A 160 -3.15 -15.71 4.36
CA VAL A 160 -3.37 -16.01 5.78
C VAL A 160 -4.64 -15.33 6.27
N SER A 161 -5.30 -15.97 7.23
CA SER A 161 -6.57 -15.49 7.79
C SER A 161 -6.76 -15.95 9.25
N GLY A 162 -7.49 -15.18 10.03
CA GLY A 162 -7.90 -15.54 11.38
C GLY A 162 -7.20 -14.77 12.49
N ASN A 163 -7.52 -15.13 13.74
CA ASN A 163 -6.92 -14.60 14.96
C ASN A 163 -6.59 -15.77 15.93
N PRO A 164 -5.30 -16.19 16.05
CA PRO A 164 -4.18 -15.74 15.22
C PRO A 164 -4.30 -16.18 13.76
N ALA A 165 -3.67 -15.41 12.84
CA ALA A 165 -3.67 -15.72 11.43
C ALA A 165 -2.89 -17.00 11.12
N VAL A 166 -3.54 -17.89 10.37
CA VAL A 166 -2.97 -19.15 9.89
C VAL A 166 -3.02 -19.22 8.36
N PHE A 167 -2.20 -20.09 7.78
CA PHE A 167 -2.22 -20.35 6.35
C PHE A 167 -3.58 -20.86 5.90
N LEU A 168 -4.15 -20.22 4.88
CA LEU A 168 -5.41 -20.61 4.28
C LEU A 168 -5.21 -21.33 2.95
N LYS A 169 -4.42 -20.71 2.05
CA LYS A 169 -4.07 -21.25 0.73
C LYS A 169 -2.96 -20.44 0.07
N THR A 170 -2.39 -20.97 -1.01
CA THR A 170 -1.45 -20.25 -1.85
C THR A 170 -2.18 -19.38 -2.88
N ARG A 171 -1.76 -18.13 -3.05
CA ARG A 171 -2.21 -17.23 -4.11
C ARG A 171 -1.74 -17.75 -5.46
N LYS A 172 -2.62 -17.83 -6.45
CA LYS A 172 -2.27 -18.38 -7.77
C LYS A 172 -1.33 -17.47 -8.56
N GLN A 173 -1.56 -16.15 -8.52
CA GLN A 173 -0.75 -15.17 -9.26
C GLN A 173 -0.92 -13.76 -8.70
N VAL A 174 0.04 -12.89 -8.95
CA VAL A 174 -0.09 -11.43 -8.77
C VAL A 174 -0.57 -10.79 -10.07
N HIS A 175 -1.32 -9.69 -9.96
CA HIS A 175 -1.80 -8.94 -11.12
C HIS A 175 -0.94 -7.69 -11.31
N THR A 176 0.03 -7.76 -12.21
CA THR A 176 0.96 -6.66 -12.52
C THR A 176 0.28 -5.48 -13.22
N ASP A 177 -0.86 -5.72 -13.88
CA ASP A 177 -1.65 -4.70 -14.58
C ASP A 177 -2.56 -3.88 -13.66
N LEU A 178 -2.61 -4.22 -12.36
CA LEU A 178 -3.42 -3.48 -11.40
C LEU A 178 -2.83 -2.10 -11.16
N VAL A 179 -3.60 -1.06 -11.48
CA VAL A 179 -3.22 0.32 -11.15
C VAL A 179 -3.61 0.60 -9.70
N VAL A 180 -2.72 0.25 -8.76
CA VAL A 180 -2.97 0.30 -7.31
C VAL A 180 -3.39 1.70 -6.84
N SER A 181 -2.79 2.76 -7.39
CA SER A 181 -3.17 4.14 -7.06
C SER A 181 -4.62 4.50 -7.45
N SER A 182 -5.23 3.74 -8.39
CA SER A 182 -6.63 3.96 -8.80
C SER A 182 -7.64 3.61 -7.71
N LEU A 183 -7.28 2.74 -6.77
CA LEU A 183 -8.13 2.34 -5.64
C LEU A 183 -8.57 3.55 -4.81
N LEU A 184 -7.73 4.57 -4.74
CA LEU A 184 -8.01 5.82 -4.01
C LEU A 184 -8.16 7.03 -4.95
N GLY A 185 -8.15 6.81 -6.28
CA GLY A 185 -8.26 7.85 -7.29
C GLY A 185 -7.01 8.74 -7.38
N GLY A 186 -5.84 8.23 -6.99
CA GLY A 186 -4.53 8.90 -7.11
C GLY A 186 -3.84 8.67 -8.46
N ASP A 187 -4.56 8.16 -9.44
CA ASP A 187 -4.10 7.66 -10.73
C ASP A 187 -4.23 8.67 -11.89
N LEU A 188 -4.26 9.99 -11.62
CA LEU A 188 -4.54 11.03 -12.62
C LEU A 188 -3.73 10.84 -13.93
N VAL A 189 -2.41 10.68 -13.81
CA VAL A 189 -1.53 10.58 -14.98
C VAL A 189 -1.86 9.34 -15.81
N LYS A 190 -1.97 8.17 -15.16
CA LYS A 190 -2.34 6.91 -15.84
C LYS A 190 -3.75 6.98 -16.43
N TYR A 191 -4.69 7.64 -15.76
CA TYR A 191 -6.05 7.85 -16.24
C TYR A 191 -6.07 8.66 -17.54
N MET A 192 -5.27 9.73 -17.61
CA MET A 192 -5.17 10.55 -18.83
C MET A 192 -4.43 9.82 -19.96
N GLN A 193 -3.38 9.05 -19.64
CA GLN A 193 -2.65 8.23 -20.61
C GLN A 193 -3.54 7.14 -21.21
N ALA A 194 -4.35 6.47 -20.39
CA ALA A 194 -5.28 5.43 -20.84
C ALA A 194 -6.29 5.94 -21.91
N ARG A 195 -6.66 7.23 -21.86
CA ARG A 195 -7.52 7.83 -22.89
C ARG A 195 -6.77 8.16 -24.17
N ARG A 196 -5.50 8.61 -24.06
CA ARG A 196 -4.67 9.01 -25.21
C ARG A 196 -4.19 7.84 -26.04
N SER A 197 -4.05 6.65 -25.48
CA SER A 197 -3.64 5.44 -26.20
C SER A 197 -4.62 5.01 -27.30
N GLU A 198 -5.74 5.68 -27.47
CA GLU A 198 -6.68 5.50 -28.59
C GLU A 198 -6.30 6.30 -29.84
N ILE A 199 -5.49 7.35 -29.70
CA ILE A 199 -5.22 8.34 -30.79
C ILE A 199 -4.05 7.92 -31.68
N GLN A 200 -3.35 6.81 -31.36
CA GLN A 200 -2.18 6.32 -32.12
C GLN A 200 -2.48 5.09 -33.00
N VAL A 201 -3.70 4.86 -33.41
CA VAL A 201 -4.10 3.79 -34.32
C VAL A 201 -4.85 4.41 -35.51
N ASP A 202 -4.10 5.09 -36.37
CA ASP A 202 -4.42 5.32 -37.78
C ASP A 202 -3.12 5.49 -38.56
#